data_a2de3a8634db7bf31b61b522eccbeacb
#
_entry.id   a2de3a8634db7bf31b61b522eccbeacb
#
_cell.length_a   1.000
_cell.length_b   1.000
_cell.length_c   1.000
_cell.angle_alpha   90.00
_cell.angle_beta   90.00
_cell.angle_gamma   90.00
#
_symmetry.space_group_name_H-M   'P 1'
#
loop_
_entity.id
_entity.type
_entity.pdbx_description
1 polymer ?
#
loop_
_entity_poly.entity_id
_entity_poly.type
_entity_poly.pdbx_seq_one_letter_code
_entity_poly.pdbx_strand_id
1 'polypeptide(L)'
;MLESYGWDYLVKVKLKNLKKLLKSKTWEPIKGKKDIAICEFTYKAHGWSKSRTLKAIRSVKEYVEVEYLGEKSIVPVYKYSCYISSYDMDAAQLHEIYKQRSTSETWIEQVKGQAMAGATLTDDFWANDILWQLSVFAYNLSVMMRQGKNKFRRQEHRTFIDWFISVPAKITRSGHQVELKLYEHHFYKADWEEFDEFIEAA
;
A
#
# COMPACT_ATOMS: atom_id res chain seq x y z
N MET A 1 17.14 1.84 22.26
CA MET A 1 17.69 0.83 21.32
C MET A 1 17.87 1.42 19.92
N LEU A 2 16.85 1.81 19.10
CA LEU A 2 17.09 2.36 17.76
C LEU A 2 18.00 3.59 17.78
N GLU A 3 17.72 4.54 18.66
CA GLU A 3 18.52 5.77 18.83
C GLU A 3 19.96 5.49 19.29
N SER A 4 20.20 4.44 20.05
CA SER A 4 21.57 4.07 20.49
C SER A 4 22.43 3.49 19.38
N TYR A 5 21.79 3.02 18.30
CA TYR A 5 22.48 2.57 17.07
C TYR A 5 22.54 3.62 15.98
N GLY A 6 22.06 4.86 16.24
CA GLY A 6 22.01 5.92 15.24
C GLY A 6 21.05 5.65 14.08
N TRP A 7 20.06 4.76 14.27
CA TRP A 7 19.09 4.43 13.23
C TRP A 7 17.93 5.41 13.23
N ASP A 8 17.55 5.82 12.04
CA ASP A 8 16.34 6.59 11.85
C ASP A 8 15.09 5.73 12.01
N TYR A 9 14.02 6.36 12.48
CA TYR A 9 12.77 5.67 12.71
C TYR A 9 11.55 6.57 12.49
N LEU A 10 10.46 5.94 12.10
CA LEU A 10 9.12 6.50 12.05
C LEU A 10 8.13 5.49 12.64
N VAL A 11 7.53 5.82 13.74
CA VAL A 11 6.61 4.93 14.48
C VAL A 11 5.25 5.59 14.66
N LYS A 12 4.18 4.88 14.30
CA LYS A 12 2.81 5.30 14.59
C LYS A 12 2.47 5.01 16.04
N VAL A 13 2.05 6.04 16.77
CA VAL A 13 1.72 5.95 18.19
C VAL A 13 0.34 5.33 18.40
N LYS A 14 0.27 4.30 19.23
CA LYS A 14 -0.97 3.64 19.67
C LYS A 14 -1.10 3.76 21.18
N LEU A 15 -1.74 4.83 21.66
CA LEU A 15 -2.06 5.03 23.10
C LEU A 15 -3.56 4.83 23.32
N LYS A 16 -3.94 4.17 24.42
CA LYS A 16 -5.36 3.95 24.77
C LYS A 16 -6.15 5.27 24.89
N ASN A 17 -5.51 6.32 25.44
CA ASN A 17 -6.09 7.66 25.65
C ASN A 17 -5.76 8.66 24.52
N LEU A 18 -5.19 8.24 23.39
CA LEU A 18 -4.70 9.13 22.33
C LEU A 18 -5.79 10.09 21.81
N LYS A 19 -6.99 9.58 21.53
CA LYS A 19 -8.10 10.41 21.04
C LYS A 19 -8.49 11.51 22.05
N LYS A 20 -8.53 11.19 23.35
CA LYS A 20 -8.83 12.16 24.40
C LYS A 20 -7.74 13.23 24.49
N LEU A 21 -6.48 12.81 24.43
CA LEU A 21 -5.31 13.69 24.44
C LEU A 21 -5.31 14.64 23.24
N LEU A 22 -5.58 14.13 22.05
CA LEU A 22 -5.56 14.93 20.82
C LEU A 22 -6.75 15.90 20.71
N LYS A 23 -7.90 15.59 21.30
CA LYS A 23 -9.04 16.52 21.35
C LYS A 23 -8.74 17.82 22.10
N SER A 24 -7.86 17.78 23.12
CA SER A 24 -7.48 18.94 23.93
C SER A 24 -6.33 19.76 23.33
N LYS A 25 -5.79 19.41 22.16
CA LYS A 25 -4.67 20.11 21.54
C LYS A 25 -5.13 21.17 20.54
N THR A 26 -4.30 22.20 20.38
CA THR A 26 -4.48 23.21 19.33
C THR A 26 -4.02 22.62 18.00
N TRP A 27 -4.79 22.86 16.94
CA TRP A 27 -4.56 22.32 15.62
C TRP A 27 -4.31 23.41 14.61
N GLU A 28 -3.25 23.30 13.85
CA GLU A 28 -2.89 24.24 12.77
C GLU A 28 -3.38 23.70 11.43
N PRO A 29 -4.23 24.45 10.70
CA PRO A 29 -4.70 24.03 9.39
C PRO A 29 -3.58 24.07 8.37
N ILE A 30 -3.54 23.09 7.46
CA ILE A 30 -2.58 23.06 6.35
C ILE A 30 -3.10 23.96 5.21
N LYS A 31 -2.28 24.89 4.72
CA LYS A 31 -2.64 25.71 3.55
C LYS A 31 -3.05 24.84 2.37
N GLY A 32 -4.20 25.16 1.78
CA GLY A 32 -4.73 24.44 0.62
C GLY A 32 -5.44 23.10 0.91
N LYS A 33 -5.53 22.66 2.19
CA LYS A 33 -6.24 21.43 2.57
C LYS A 33 -7.24 21.73 3.69
N LYS A 34 -8.49 22.05 3.32
CA LYS A 34 -9.54 22.51 4.26
C LYS A 34 -9.84 21.56 5.42
N ASP A 35 -9.68 20.24 5.19
CA ASP A 35 -10.13 19.21 6.13
C ASP A 35 -8.99 18.55 6.91
N ILE A 36 -7.78 19.09 6.79
CA ILE A 36 -6.58 18.51 7.40
C ILE A 36 -5.89 19.55 8.27
N ALA A 37 -5.55 19.13 9.49
CA ALA A 37 -4.78 19.95 10.41
C ALA A 37 -3.72 19.12 11.12
N ILE A 38 -2.63 19.77 11.52
CA ILE A 38 -1.50 19.17 12.22
C ILE A 38 -1.34 19.75 13.61
N CYS A 39 -0.71 19.03 14.51
CA CYS A 39 -0.22 19.56 15.77
C CYS A 39 1.02 18.83 16.24
N GLU A 40 1.88 19.54 16.96
CA GLU A 40 3.07 19.00 17.61
C GLU A 40 3.00 19.27 19.10
N PHE A 41 3.43 18.31 19.92
CA PHE A 41 3.47 18.47 21.37
C PHE A 41 4.43 17.46 22.00
N THR A 42 5.03 17.86 23.10
CA THR A 42 5.87 16.96 23.90
C THR A 42 5.01 16.09 24.80
N TYR A 43 5.32 14.80 24.83
CA TYR A 43 4.62 13.81 25.64
C TYR A 43 5.59 12.77 26.23
N LYS A 44 5.32 12.34 27.44
CA LYS A 44 6.02 11.22 28.08
C LYS A 44 5.00 10.16 28.48
N ALA A 45 5.00 9.02 27.80
CA ALA A 45 4.18 7.90 28.18
C ALA A 45 4.75 7.18 29.41
N HIS A 46 3.89 6.49 30.15
CA HIS A 46 4.34 5.61 31.23
C HIS A 46 5.30 4.54 30.68
N GLY A 47 6.44 4.36 31.32
CA GLY A 47 7.48 3.44 30.88
C GLY A 47 8.48 4.02 29.86
N TRP A 48 8.30 5.26 29.38
CA TRP A 48 9.31 5.91 28.56
C TRP A 48 10.41 6.54 29.42
N SER A 49 11.65 6.32 29.06
CA SER A 49 12.81 6.92 29.76
C SER A 49 12.88 8.44 29.60
N LYS A 50 12.45 8.97 28.44
CA LYS A 50 12.46 10.40 28.12
C LYS A 50 11.16 10.86 27.46
N SER A 51 10.89 12.16 27.54
CA SER A 51 9.84 12.82 26.75
C SER A 51 10.21 12.80 25.26
N ARG A 52 9.20 12.75 24.39
CA ARG A 52 9.37 12.78 22.93
C ARG A 52 8.38 13.75 22.32
N THR A 53 8.74 14.34 21.22
CA THR A 53 7.84 15.16 20.41
C THR A 53 6.94 14.23 19.60
N LEU A 54 5.65 14.38 19.79
CA LEU A 54 4.61 13.71 19.05
C LEU A 54 4.10 14.65 17.96
N LYS A 55 4.09 14.17 16.72
CA LYS A 55 3.60 14.88 15.54
C LYS A 55 2.29 14.23 15.10
N ALA A 56 1.19 14.95 15.16
CA ALA A 56 -0.14 14.42 14.90
C ALA A 56 -0.82 15.14 13.73
N ILE A 57 -1.61 14.37 12.99
CA ILE A 57 -2.45 14.86 11.90
C ILE A 57 -3.89 14.42 12.17
N ARG A 58 -4.84 15.31 11.92
CA ARG A 58 -6.27 14.99 11.85
C ARG A 58 -6.82 15.27 10.47
N SER A 59 -7.77 14.46 10.04
CA SER A 59 -8.58 14.69 8.84
C SER A 59 -10.04 14.48 9.17
N VAL A 60 -10.93 15.20 8.49
CA VAL A 60 -12.37 14.95 8.60
C VAL A 60 -12.64 13.57 7.99
N LYS A 61 -13.33 12.71 8.75
CA LYS A 61 -13.77 11.39 8.30
C LYS A 61 -15.16 11.48 7.69
N GLU A 62 -16.06 12.16 8.39
CA GLU A 62 -17.46 12.32 8.05
C GLU A 62 -18.04 13.53 8.79
N TYR A 63 -19.15 14.04 8.30
CA TYR A 63 -19.95 15.04 8.98
C TYR A 63 -21.21 14.36 9.55
N VAL A 64 -21.50 14.60 10.82
CA VAL A 64 -22.64 14.01 11.52
C VAL A 64 -23.57 15.11 12.00
N GLU A 65 -24.86 14.96 11.73
CA GLU A 65 -25.89 15.82 12.29
C GLU A 65 -26.06 15.49 13.78
N VAL A 66 -25.93 16.50 14.63
CA VAL A 66 -26.10 16.39 16.07
C VAL A 66 -27.17 17.38 16.49
N GLU A 67 -28.15 16.89 17.22
CA GLU A 67 -29.19 17.76 17.84
C GLU A 67 -28.81 18.04 19.29
N TYR A 68 -28.69 19.31 19.60
CA TYR A 68 -28.43 19.78 20.96
C TYR A 68 -29.40 20.90 21.34
N LEU A 69 -30.17 20.72 22.40
CA LEU A 69 -31.21 21.68 22.88
C LEU A 69 -32.24 22.08 21.80
N GLY A 70 -32.57 21.14 20.87
CA GLY A 70 -33.53 21.38 19.77
C GLY A 70 -32.91 22.05 18.54
N GLU A 71 -31.63 22.41 18.56
CA GLU A 71 -30.92 22.93 17.39
C GLU A 71 -30.11 21.82 16.72
N LYS A 72 -30.28 21.69 15.38
CA LYS A 72 -29.53 20.76 14.55
C LYS A 72 -28.26 21.43 14.05
N SER A 73 -27.13 20.81 14.33
CA SER A 73 -25.83 21.27 13.86
C SER A 73 -25.04 20.14 13.19
N ILE A 74 -24.30 20.46 12.15
CA ILE A 74 -23.42 19.52 11.44
C ILE A 74 -22.03 19.63 12.06
N VAL A 75 -21.56 18.54 12.67
CA VAL A 75 -20.26 18.48 13.35
C VAL A 75 -19.31 17.52 12.64
N PRO A 76 -18.05 17.93 12.40
CA PRO A 76 -17.06 17.05 11.79
C PRO A 76 -16.56 15.97 12.76
N VAL A 77 -16.54 14.74 12.32
CA VAL A 77 -15.90 13.62 13.01
C VAL A 77 -14.50 13.46 12.46
N TYR A 78 -13.49 13.52 13.33
CA TYR A 78 -12.11 13.47 12.92
C TYR A 78 -11.50 12.08 13.06
N LYS A 79 -10.67 11.71 12.07
CA LYS A 79 -9.71 10.63 12.14
C LYS A 79 -8.35 11.21 12.55
N TYR A 80 -7.70 10.60 13.52
CA TYR A 80 -6.41 11.02 14.04
C TYR A 80 -5.32 10.00 13.73
N SER A 81 -4.13 10.50 13.37
CA SER A 81 -2.90 9.72 13.35
C SER A 81 -1.80 10.48 14.05
N CYS A 82 -0.96 9.79 14.81
CA CYS A 82 0.10 10.39 15.60
C CYS A 82 1.38 9.60 15.44
N TYR A 83 2.49 10.28 15.30
CA TYR A 83 3.80 9.72 14.98
C TYR A 83 4.87 10.22 15.93
N ILE A 84 5.88 9.37 16.13
CA ILE A 84 7.19 9.71 16.67
C ILE A 84 8.20 9.40 15.59
N SER A 85 9.12 10.32 15.35
CA SER A 85 10.14 10.15 14.33
C SER A 85 11.46 10.80 14.76
N SER A 86 12.57 10.28 14.25
CA SER A 86 13.88 10.94 14.26
C SER A 86 14.04 11.95 13.11
N TYR A 87 13.14 11.86 12.08
CA TYR A 87 13.19 12.79 10.95
C TYR A 87 12.70 14.18 11.33
N ASP A 88 13.38 15.20 10.85
CA ASP A 88 12.95 16.59 10.96
C ASP A 88 11.96 16.93 9.84
N MET A 89 10.72 16.45 10.02
CA MET A 89 9.61 16.57 9.08
C MET A 89 8.33 16.90 9.85
N ASP A 90 7.40 17.58 9.20
CA ASP A 90 6.09 17.85 9.79
C ASP A 90 5.18 16.60 9.84
N ALA A 91 4.05 16.70 10.55
CA ALA A 91 3.13 15.58 10.72
C ALA A 91 2.49 15.11 9.41
N ALA A 92 2.34 15.98 8.42
CA ALA A 92 1.75 15.64 7.12
C ALA A 92 2.75 14.86 6.26
N GLN A 93 4.00 15.29 6.22
CA GLN A 93 5.09 14.58 5.54
C GLN A 93 5.29 13.18 6.12
N LEU A 94 5.37 13.07 7.46
CA LEU A 94 5.47 11.78 8.14
C LEU A 94 4.26 10.88 7.87
N HIS A 95 3.07 11.45 7.75
CA HIS A 95 1.87 10.70 7.41
C HIS A 95 1.93 10.09 6.02
N GLU A 96 2.41 10.84 5.02
CA GLU A 96 2.56 10.35 3.65
C GLU A 96 3.62 9.24 3.56
N ILE A 97 4.77 9.40 4.22
CA ILE A 97 5.80 8.36 4.29
C ILE A 97 5.24 7.10 4.98
N TYR A 98 4.52 7.26 6.10
CA TYR A 98 3.96 6.12 6.81
C TYR A 98 2.89 5.36 6.01
N LYS A 99 2.14 6.03 5.15
CA LYS A 99 1.19 5.36 4.24
C LYS A 99 1.86 4.36 3.30
N GLN A 100 3.09 4.65 2.89
CA GLN A 100 3.84 3.75 2.01
C GLN A 100 4.13 2.39 2.65
N ARG A 101 4.13 2.30 4.00
CA ARG A 101 4.26 1.02 4.71
C ARG A 101 3.16 0.03 4.35
N SER A 102 1.93 0.50 4.14
CA SER A 102 0.81 -0.39 3.78
C SER A 102 0.97 -1.05 2.40
N THR A 103 1.84 -0.50 1.56
CA THR A 103 2.15 -1.06 0.24
C THR A 103 2.79 -2.44 0.36
N SER A 104 3.68 -2.64 1.34
CA SER A 104 4.31 -3.95 1.59
C SER A 104 3.29 -5.00 2.04
N GLU A 105 2.33 -4.61 2.88
CA GLU A 105 1.25 -5.50 3.33
C GLU A 105 0.35 -5.93 2.15
N THR A 106 0.05 -5.00 1.24
CA THR A 106 -0.71 -5.28 0.01
C THR A 106 0.04 -6.24 -0.92
N TRP A 107 1.35 -6.06 -1.08
CA TRP A 107 2.14 -6.97 -1.92
C TRP A 107 2.23 -8.38 -1.32
N ILE A 108 2.42 -8.49 -0.01
CA ILE A 108 2.40 -9.80 0.68
C ILE A 108 1.04 -10.47 0.50
N GLU A 109 -0.05 -9.73 0.59
CA GLU A 109 -1.42 -10.23 0.36
C GLU A 109 -1.59 -10.71 -1.08
N GLN A 110 -1.12 -9.96 -2.08
CA GLN A 110 -1.17 -10.37 -3.49
C GLN A 110 -0.36 -11.65 -3.73
N VAL A 111 0.86 -11.74 -3.20
CA VAL A 111 1.69 -12.94 -3.34
C VAL A 111 1.01 -14.15 -2.69
N LYS A 112 0.51 -14.01 -1.48
CA LYS A 112 -0.15 -15.10 -0.76
C LYS A 112 -1.49 -15.51 -1.37
N GLY A 113 -2.34 -14.55 -1.71
CA GLY A 113 -3.71 -14.80 -2.14
C GLY A 113 -3.87 -14.94 -3.65
N GLN A 114 -3.15 -14.16 -4.44
CA GLN A 114 -3.34 -14.10 -5.89
C GLN A 114 -2.29 -14.91 -6.67
N ALA A 115 -1.06 -15.01 -6.17
CA ALA A 115 -0.02 -15.86 -6.74
C ALA A 115 0.14 -17.23 -6.05
N MET A 116 -0.83 -17.60 -5.21
CA MET A 116 -0.92 -18.89 -4.50
C MET A 116 0.23 -19.24 -3.56
N ALA A 117 1.12 -18.32 -3.23
CA ALA A 117 2.23 -18.59 -2.30
C ALA A 117 1.77 -18.83 -0.85
N GLY A 118 0.51 -18.59 -0.50
CA GLY A 118 -0.10 -18.94 0.78
C GLY A 118 -0.75 -20.32 0.83
N ALA A 119 -0.80 -21.06 -0.29
CA ALA A 119 -1.45 -22.36 -0.37
C ALA A 119 -0.49 -23.49 -0.01
N THR A 120 -0.98 -24.48 0.76
CA THR A 120 -0.31 -25.75 0.99
C THR A 120 -0.92 -26.75 0.03
N LEU A 121 -0.17 -27.15 -0.99
CA LEU A 121 -0.68 -27.95 -2.11
C LEU A 121 -0.33 -29.45 -1.97
N THR A 122 0.65 -29.78 -1.12
CA THR A 122 1.11 -31.16 -0.90
C THR A 122 1.34 -31.42 0.59
N ASP A 123 1.47 -32.69 0.97
CA ASP A 123 1.84 -33.09 2.31
C ASP A 123 3.37 -33.07 2.55
N ASP A 124 4.15 -32.80 1.51
CA ASP A 124 5.61 -32.72 1.58
C ASP A 124 6.06 -31.26 1.80
N PHE A 125 6.87 -31.05 2.83
CA PHE A 125 7.37 -29.71 3.19
C PHE A 125 8.26 -29.11 2.09
N TRP A 126 9.18 -29.92 1.53
CA TRP A 126 10.14 -29.42 0.52
C TRP A 126 9.46 -29.12 -0.82
N ALA A 127 8.47 -29.93 -1.20
CA ALA A 127 7.66 -29.65 -2.37
C ALA A 127 6.88 -28.33 -2.22
N ASN A 128 6.29 -28.09 -1.06
CA ASN A 128 5.61 -26.81 -0.79
C ASN A 128 6.58 -25.62 -0.76
N ASP A 129 7.80 -25.78 -0.26
CA ASP A 129 8.83 -24.73 -0.28
C ASP A 129 9.21 -24.36 -1.72
N ILE A 130 9.43 -25.35 -2.58
CA ILE A 130 9.70 -25.11 -4.01
C ILE A 130 8.52 -24.39 -4.69
N LEU A 131 7.30 -24.86 -4.45
CA LEU A 131 6.09 -24.23 -5.02
C LEU A 131 5.93 -22.79 -4.54
N TRP A 132 6.23 -22.51 -3.27
CA TRP A 132 6.25 -21.17 -2.74
C TRP A 132 7.29 -20.27 -3.45
N GLN A 133 8.51 -20.74 -3.62
CA GLN A 133 9.58 -20.01 -4.31
C GLN A 133 9.21 -19.72 -5.78
N LEU A 134 8.64 -20.70 -6.48
CA LEU A 134 8.14 -20.52 -7.86
C LEU A 134 7.01 -19.50 -7.93
N SER A 135 6.09 -19.50 -6.98
CA SER A 135 5.00 -18.53 -6.90
C SER A 135 5.52 -17.10 -6.68
N VAL A 136 6.51 -16.92 -5.78
CA VAL A 136 7.16 -15.63 -5.55
C VAL A 136 7.93 -15.18 -6.80
N PHE A 137 8.62 -16.09 -7.46
CA PHE A 137 9.35 -15.81 -8.70
C PHE A 137 8.40 -15.36 -9.82
N ALA A 138 7.31 -16.10 -10.05
CA ALA A 138 6.29 -15.74 -11.04
C ALA A 138 5.63 -14.37 -10.75
N TYR A 139 5.37 -14.10 -9.46
CA TYR A 139 4.89 -12.78 -9.06
C TYR A 139 5.88 -11.67 -9.38
N ASN A 140 7.16 -11.86 -9.08
CA ASN A 140 8.21 -10.89 -9.35
C ASN A 140 8.35 -10.63 -10.86
N LEU A 141 8.30 -11.68 -11.70
CA LEU A 141 8.26 -11.52 -13.15
C LEU A 141 7.08 -10.65 -13.59
N SER A 142 5.88 -10.92 -13.07
CA SER A 142 4.69 -10.11 -13.40
C SER A 142 4.83 -8.65 -12.94
N VAL A 143 5.54 -8.39 -11.85
CA VAL A 143 5.86 -7.03 -11.39
C VAL A 143 6.84 -6.35 -12.35
N MET A 144 7.89 -7.04 -12.77
CA MET A 144 8.87 -6.52 -13.75
C MET A 144 8.19 -6.17 -15.07
N MET A 145 7.35 -7.06 -15.56
CA MET A 145 6.55 -6.84 -16.76
C MET A 145 5.68 -5.58 -16.67
N ARG A 146 5.08 -5.30 -15.52
CA ARG A 146 4.24 -4.11 -15.31
C ARG A 146 5.02 -2.81 -15.14
N GLN A 147 6.31 -2.85 -14.79
CA GLN A 147 7.11 -1.65 -14.53
C GLN A 147 7.33 -0.79 -15.77
N GLY A 148 7.39 -1.38 -16.94
CA GLY A 148 7.56 -0.69 -18.22
C GLY A 148 6.39 0.22 -18.60
N LYS A 149 5.20 0.07 -17.96
CA LYS A 149 4.00 0.80 -18.34
C LYS A 149 3.25 1.37 -17.13
N ASN A 150 3.11 2.69 -17.10
CA ASN A 150 2.42 3.41 -16.02
C ASN A 150 0.96 2.95 -15.81
N LYS A 151 0.27 2.56 -16.88
CA LYS A 151 -1.13 2.09 -16.87
C LYS A 151 -1.30 0.80 -16.03
N PHE A 152 -0.35 -0.13 -16.10
CA PHE A 152 -0.43 -1.44 -15.43
C PHE A 152 0.30 -1.50 -14.10
N ARG A 153 1.16 -0.53 -13.82
CA ARG A 153 1.99 -0.51 -12.60
C ARG A 153 1.20 -0.60 -11.30
N ARG A 154 -0.03 -0.08 -11.27
CA ARG A 154 -0.89 -0.06 -10.08
C ARG A 154 -1.97 -1.13 -10.06
N GLN A 155 -2.05 -1.96 -11.11
CA GLN A 155 -3.04 -3.03 -11.18
C GLN A 155 -2.68 -4.16 -10.22
N GLU A 156 -3.70 -4.86 -9.72
CA GLU A 156 -3.51 -6.06 -8.93
C GLU A 156 -2.93 -7.19 -9.79
N HIS A 157 -2.22 -8.12 -9.14
CA HIS A 157 -1.61 -9.26 -9.82
C HIS A 157 -2.64 -10.08 -10.61
N ARG A 158 -3.79 -10.38 -10.01
CA ARG A 158 -4.87 -11.12 -10.65
C ARG A 158 -5.39 -10.44 -11.91
N THR A 159 -5.63 -9.14 -11.85
CA THR A 159 -6.07 -8.36 -13.01
C THR A 159 -5.07 -8.43 -14.16
N PHE A 160 -3.77 -8.36 -13.84
CA PHE A 160 -2.72 -8.50 -14.84
C PHE A 160 -2.71 -9.90 -15.47
N ILE A 161 -2.83 -10.96 -14.66
CA ILE A 161 -2.91 -12.34 -15.15
C ILE A 161 -4.13 -12.50 -16.08
N ASP A 162 -5.31 -12.00 -15.67
CA ASP A 162 -6.54 -12.12 -16.46
C ASP A 162 -6.44 -11.37 -17.80
N TRP A 163 -5.72 -10.26 -17.84
CA TRP A 163 -5.60 -9.44 -19.07
C TRP A 163 -4.51 -9.91 -20.02
N PHE A 164 -3.40 -10.46 -19.48
CA PHE A 164 -2.22 -10.76 -20.28
C PHE A 164 -1.85 -12.24 -20.37
N ILE A 165 -2.20 -13.04 -19.40
CA ILE A 165 -1.80 -14.45 -19.35
C ILE A 165 -2.99 -15.36 -19.69
N SER A 166 -4.16 -15.13 -19.12
CA SER A 166 -5.36 -15.96 -19.29
C SER A 166 -6.14 -15.57 -20.54
N VAL A 167 -5.45 -15.34 -21.65
CA VAL A 167 -6.07 -14.92 -22.92
C VAL A 167 -6.26 -16.10 -23.86
N PRO A 168 -7.36 -16.15 -24.61
CA PRO A 168 -7.58 -17.17 -25.64
C PRO A 168 -6.48 -17.12 -26.71
N ALA A 169 -5.83 -18.25 -26.97
CA ALA A 169 -4.77 -18.35 -27.94
C ALA A 169 -4.84 -19.67 -28.71
N LYS A 170 -4.31 -19.69 -29.93
CA LYS A 170 -4.15 -20.87 -30.76
C LYS A 170 -2.69 -21.20 -30.97
N ILE A 171 -2.28 -22.40 -30.61
CA ILE A 171 -0.92 -22.90 -30.93
C ILE A 171 -0.92 -23.48 -32.36
N THR A 172 -0.10 -22.94 -33.21
CA THR A 172 0.14 -23.47 -34.58
C THR A 172 1.56 -24.01 -34.68
N ARG A 173 1.71 -25.14 -35.35
CA ARG A 173 3.03 -25.76 -35.62
C ARG A 173 3.24 -25.87 -37.11
N SER A 174 4.35 -25.36 -37.59
CA SER A 174 4.74 -25.49 -38.99
C SER A 174 6.25 -25.80 -39.02
N GLY A 175 6.62 -26.99 -39.48
CA GLY A 175 7.98 -27.48 -39.44
C GLY A 175 8.52 -27.56 -38.00
N HIS A 176 9.62 -26.84 -37.73
CA HIS A 176 10.23 -26.76 -36.39
C HIS A 176 9.80 -25.53 -35.58
N GLN A 177 8.89 -24.73 -36.12
CA GLN A 177 8.41 -23.50 -35.47
C GLN A 177 7.08 -23.74 -34.73
N VAL A 178 6.97 -23.17 -33.54
CA VAL A 178 5.73 -23.13 -32.74
C VAL A 178 5.36 -21.69 -32.60
N GLU A 179 4.19 -21.33 -33.12
CA GLU A 179 3.66 -19.98 -33.02
C GLU A 179 2.43 -19.97 -32.05
N LEU A 180 2.40 -18.98 -31.20
CA LEU A 180 1.24 -18.69 -30.35
C LEU A 180 0.47 -17.52 -30.99
N LYS A 181 -0.70 -17.81 -31.54
CA LYS A 181 -1.60 -16.80 -32.13
C LYS A 181 -2.65 -16.38 -31.11
N LEU A 182 -2.54 -15.15 -30.61
CA LEU A 182 -3.55 -14.56 -29.74
C LEU A 182 -4.83 -14.25 -30.54
N TYR A 183 -5.97 -14.15 -29.81
CA TYR A 183 -7.23 -13.78 -30.42
C TYR A 183 -7.15 -12.37 -31.03
N GLU A 184 -7.47 -12.23 -32.31
CA GLU A 184 -7.27 -11.00 -33.10
C GLU A 184 -8.04 -9.78 -32.55
N HIS A 185 -9.20 -10.00 -31.95
CA HIS A 185 -10.04 -8.96 -31.34
C HIS A 185 -9.88 -8.89 -29.82
N HIS A 186 -8.72 -9.28 -29.28
CA HIS A 186 -8.46 -9.15 -27.85
C HIS A 186 -8.48 -7.68 -27.44
N PHE A 187 -9.19 -7.38 -26.33
CA PHE A 187 -9.40 -6.00 -25.86
C PHE A 187 -8.11 -5.23 -25.59
N TYR A 188 -7.06 -5.93 -25.18
CA TYR A 188 -5.74 -5.38 -24.85
C TYR A 188 -4.67 -5.69 -25.92
N LYS A 189 -5.06 -5.88 -27.18
CA LYS A 189 -4.15 -6.22 -28.29
C LYS A 189 -3.02 -5.18 -28.41
N ALA A 190 -3.35 -3.89 -28.44
CA ALA A 190 -2.36 -2.81 -28.55
C ALA A 190 -1.38 -2.78 -27.36
N ASP A 191 -1.88 -3.08 -26.16
CA ASP A 191 -1.05 -3.18 -24.95
C ASP A 191 -0.11 -4.40 -25.02
N TRP A 192 -0.55 -5.50 -25.65
CA TRP A 192 0.27 -6.68 -25.91
C TRP A 192 1.38 -6.41 -26.92
N GLU A 193 1.06 -5.77 -28.04
CA GLU A 193 2.02 -5.41 -29.09
C GLU A 193 3.13 -4.50 -28.54
N GLU A 194 2.75 -3.47 -27.78
CA GLU A 194 3.70 -2.59 -27.13
C GLU A 194 4.54 -3.30 -26.04
N PHE A 195 3.99 -4.35 -25.42
CA PHE A 195 4.69 -5.14 -24.42
C PHE A 195 5.71 -6.09 -25.06
N ASP A 196 5.38 -6.67 -26.20
CA ASP A 196 6.26 -7.52 -27.00
C ASP A 196 7.48 -6.72 -27.47
N GLU A 197 7.28 -5.52 -28.02
CA GLU A 197 8.35 -4.59 -28.37
C GLU A 197 9.27 -4.25 -27.18
N PHE A 198 8.70 -4.10 -25.99
CA PHE A 198 9.49 -3.83 -24.77
C PHE A 198 10.36 -5.02 -24.37
N ILE A 199 9.86 -6.26 -24.50
CA ILE A 199 10.64 -7.48 -24.19
C ILE A 199 11.75 -7.69 -25.22
N GLU A 200 11.48 -7.47 -26.51
CA GLU A 200 12.47 -7.61 -27.56
C GLU A 200 13.61 -6.58 -27.47
N ALA A 201 13.34 -5.42 -26.86
CA ALA A 201 14.32 -4.33 -26.65
C ALA A 201 15.16 -4.48 -25.38
N ALA A 202 14.83 -5.42 -24.47
CA ALA A 202 15.49 -5.63 -23.17
C ALA A 202 16.59 -6.70 -23.24
#